data_ddfe498ca372671b06575adfe13359a9
#
_entry.id   ddfe498ca372671b06575adfe13359a9
#
_cell.length_a   1.000
_cell.length_b   1.000
_cell.length_c   1.000
_cell.angle_alpha   90.00
_cell.angle_beta   90.00
_cell.angle_gamma   90.00
#
_symmetry.space_group_name_H-M   'P 1'
#
loop_
_entity.id
_entity.type
_entity.pdbx_description
1 polymer ?
#
loop_
_entity_poly.entity_id
_entity_poly.type
_entity_poly.pdbx_seq_one_letter_code
_entity_poly.pdbx_strand_id
1 'polypeptide(L)'
;MAKRCVNCGAQLDDDALFCSECGSLAAAEPLDDMPKDRVLKDAKGTYSWIYEMPMLRNMFLLFEVWKVIAMAVAVVAIVMMVMGLIGGNGIAAALSSVKMCALVVGILFVLSVPSYYIVTRANNGKYTVLFEMNDEGIDHTQIKTDKAKALELLALYVGGITKSRTAAASAALSASGGSLHSSFSKVKHVRAIPKRNLIKVNGRFIHNQVYVGKEDFDFVYQYIVDHCPGARIG
;
A
#
# COMPACT_ATOMS: atom_id res chain seq x y z
N MET A 1 13.57 35.68 -1.77
CA MET A 1 12.49 36.55 -2.34
C MET A 1 11.19 35.77 -2.10
N ALA A 2 10.16 36.42 -1.54
CA ALA A 2 8.93 35.72 -1.27
C ALA A 2 8.27 35.26 -2.58
N LYS A 3 8.04 33.95 -2.70
CA LYS A 3 7.37 33.32 -3.84
C LYS A 3 5.89 33.74 -3.85
N ARG A 4 5.35 34.10 -5.00
CA ARG A 4 3.93 34.47 -5.13
C ARG A 4 3.21 33.50 -6.03
N CYS A 5 1.99 33.17 -5.69
CA CYS A 5 1.13 32.32 -6.50
C CYS A 5 0.84 32.95 -7.86
N VAL A 6 1.10 32.19 -8.94
CA VAL A 6 0.90 32.65 -10.32
C VAL A 6 -0.59 32.84 -10.65
N ASN A 7 -1.49 32.15 -9.92
CA ASN A 7 -2.91 32.13 -10.20
C ASN A 7 -3.70 33.21 -9.39
N CYS A 8 -3.38 33.40 -8.09
CA CYS A 8 -4.13 34.33 -7.22
C CYS A 8 -3.27 35.44 -6.60
N GLY A 9 -1.94 35.43 -6.79
CA GLY A 9 -1.03 36.45 -6.26
C GLY A 9 -0.72 36.32 -4.76
N ALA A 10 -1.28 35.33 -4.04
CA ALA A 10 -1.02 35.12 -2.63
C ALA A 10 0.46 34.83 -2.37
N GLN A 11 0.94 35.22 -1.20
CA GLN A 11 2.32 34.98 -0.77
C GLN A 11 2.47 33.49 -0.38
N LEU A 12 3.50 32.85 -0.86
CA LEU A 12 3.77 31.44 -0.67
C LEU A 12 5.07 31.26 0.13
N ASP A 13 5.14 30.20 0.91
CA ASP A 13 6.39 29.74 1.50
C ASP A 13 7.35 29.27 0.40
N ASP A 14 8.66 29.39 0.62
CA ASP A 14 9.66 29.10 -0.40
C ASP A 14 9.65 27.63 -0.86
N ASP A 15 9.18 26.72 -0.01
CA ASP A 15 9.03 25.28 -0.23
C ASP A 15 7.58 24.87 -0.57
N ALA A 16 6.63 25.81 -0.63
CA ALA A 16 5.26 25.51 -0.95
C ALA A 16 5.11 24.96 -2.38
N LEU A 17 4.56 23.77 -2.52
CA LEU A 17 4.22 23.14 -3.81
C LEU A 17 2.85 23.63 -4.33
N PHE A 18 1.94 24.00 -3.41
CA PHE A 18 0.61 24.48 -3.73
C PHE A 18 0.28 25.74 -2.96
N CYS A 19 -0.55 26.59 -3.55
CA CYS A 19 -1.06 27.80 -2.89
C CYS A 19 -2.12 27.44 -1.85
N SER A 20 -1.92 27.85 -0.61
CA SER A 20 -2.89 27.66 0.48
C SER A 20 -4.23 28.37 0.24
N GLU A 21 -4.24 29.46 -0.54
CA GLU A 21 -5.43 30.25 -0.78
C GLU A 21 -6.29 29.74 -1.94
N CYS A 22 -5.68 29.32 -3.05
CA CYS A 22 -6.43 28.93 -4.24
C CYS A 22 -6.19 27.49 -4.68
N GLY A 23 -5.29 26.74 -4.00
CA GLY A 23 -4.96 25.35 -4.32
C GLY A 23 -4.21 25.14 -5.64
N SER A 24 -3.82 26.21 -6.36
CA SER A 24 -3.04 26.06 -7.59
C SER A 24 -1.58 25.71 -7.28
N LEU A 25 -0.90 25.04 -8.21
CA LEU A 25 0.55 24.79 -8.13
C LEU A 25 1.29 26.11 -7.91
N ALA A 26 2.17 26.14 -6.93
CA ALA A 26 2.92 27.32 -6.51
C ALA A 26 3.97 27.77 -7.52
N ALA A 27 4.44 26.87 -8.38
CA ALA A 27 5.32 27.12 -9.50
C ALA A 27 4.76 26.51 -10.78
N ALA A 28 5.00 27.16 -11.91
CA ALA A 28 4.78 26.59 -13.24
C ALA A 28 5.90 25.60 -13.63
N GLU A 29 6.44 24.84 -12.65
CA GLU A 29 7.40 23.80 -12.95
C GLU A 29 6.66 22.63 -13.59
N PRO A 30 7.21 22.04 -14.64
CA PRO A 30 6.63 20.85 -15.26
C PRO A 30 6.44 19.77 -14.20
N LEU A 31 5.31 19.06 -14.24
CA LEU A 31 5.00 17.91 -13.36
C LEU A 31 6.10 16.83 -13.37
N ASP A 32 6.98 16.87 -14.37
CA ASP A 32 8.13 15.96 -14.49
C ASP A 32 9.22 16.20 -13.43
N ASP A 33 9.31 17.40 -12.85
CA ASP A 33 10.28 17.76 -11.81
C ASP A 33 9.72 17.63 -10.38
N MET A 34 8.45 17.25 -10.21
CA MET A 34 7.94 16.94 -8.88
C MET A 34 8.73 15.77 -8.26
N PRO A 35 9.25 15.93 -7.02
CA PRO A 35 9.95 14.87 -6.33
C PRO A 35 9.07 13.63 -6.28
N LYS A 36 9.50 12.61 -7.02
CA LYS A 36 8.82 11.31 -7.08
C LYS A 36 8.90 10.68 -5.70
N ASP A 37 7.81 10.42 -5.04
CA ASP A 37 7.69 9.82 -3.71
C ASP A 37 7.62 10.80 -2.51
N ARG A 38 7.39 12.11 -2.75
CA ARG A 38 7.19 13.10 -1.67
C ARG A 38 5.78 13.04 -1.11
N VAL A 39 5.68 13.26 0.19
CA VAL A 39 4.41 13.40 0.90
C VAL A 39 3.84 14.79 0.67
N LEU A 40 2.62 14.87 0.14
CA LEU A 40 1.90 16.11 -0.14
C LEU A 40 0.81 16.29 0.91
N LYS A 41 0.65 17.52 1.42
CA LYS A 41 -0.43 17.87 2.35
C LYS A 41 -1.52 18.62 1.59
N ASP A 42 -2.77 18.19 1.73
CA ASP A 42 -3.93 18.90 1.18
C ASP A 42 -4.42 20.02 2.12
N ALA A 43 -5.34 20.86 1.62
CA ALA A 43 -5.94 21.94 2.41
C ALA A 43 -6.79 21.44 3.61
N LYS A 44 -7.12 20.16 3.66
CA LYS A 44 -7.88 19.51 4.75
C LYS A 44 -6.99 18.90 5.82
N GLY A 45 -5.66 18.95 5.63
CA GLY A 45 -4.68 18.38 6.53
C GLY A 45 -4.32 16.90 6.26
N THR A 46 -4.86 16.30 5.18
CA THR A 46 -4.54 14.93 4.78
C THR A 46 -3.20 14.89 4.05
N TYR A 47 -2.36 13.94 4.41
CA TYR A 47 -1.08 13.68 3.76
C TYR A 47 -1.24 12.57 2.74
N SER A 48 -0.85 12.82 1.48
CA SER A 48 -1.01 11.86 0.39
C SER A 48 0.28 11.69 -0.39
N TRP A 49 0.63 10.46 -0.75
CA TRP A 49 1.79 10.17 -1.59
C TRP A 49 1.60 8.88 -2.39
N ILE A 50 2.37 8.76 -3.47
CA ILE A 50 2.37 7.59 -4.32
C ILE A 50 3.71 6.88 -4.20
N TYR A 51 3.68 5.58 -3.91
CA TYR A 51 4.87 4.75 -3.84
C TYR A 51 4.81 3.62 -4.86
N GLU A 52 5.91 3.43 -5.61
CA GLU A 52 6.06 2.33 -6.55
C GLU A 52 6.95 1.24 -5.97
N MET A 53 6.39 0.06 -5.78
CA MET A 53 7.16 -1.12 -5.41
C MET A 53 7.58 -1.92 -6.65
N PRO A 54 8.88 -2.21 -6.81
CA PRO A 54 9.33 -3.13 -7.83
C PRO A 54 8.87 -4.56 -7.48
N MET A 55 7.94 -5.13 -8.25
CA MET A 55 7.36 -6.45 -7.96
C MET A 55 8.41 -7.56 -8.05
N LEU A 56 9.27 -7.56 -9.07
CA LEU A 56 10.31 -8.59 -9.24
C LEU A 56 11.37 -8.59 -8.14
N ARG A 57 11.69 -7.43 -7.58
CA ARG A 57 12.68 -7.29 -6.52
C ARG A 57 12.10 -7.60 -5.13
N ASN A 58 10.77 -7.59 -5.01
CA ASN A 58 10.05 -7.79 -3.77
C ASN A 58 9.17 -9.04 -3.84
N MET A 59 9.79 -10.22 -3.85
CA MET A 59 9.08 -11.51 -3.80
C MET A 59 8.30 -11.73 -2.50
N PHE A 60 8.34 -10.75 -1.59
CA PHE A 60 7.64 -10.82 -0.30
C PHE A 60 6.13 -11.03 -0.46
N LEU A 61 5.51 -10.39 -1.46
CA LEU A 61 4.09 -10.56 -1.75
C LEU A 61 3.77 -12.03 -2.12
N LEU A 62 4.62 -12.66 -2.92
CA LEU A 62 4.49 -14.08 -3.27
C LEU A 62 4.60 -14.97 -2.03
N PHE A 63 5.55 -14.68 -1.13
CA PHE A 63 5.72 -15.44 0.11
C PHE A 63 4.54 -15.27 1.06
N GLU A 64 3.96 -14.09 1.18
CA GLU A 64 2.77 -13.88 2.03
C GLU A 64 1.55 -14.65 1.50
N VAL A 65 1.32 -14.64 0.19
CA VAL A 65 0.26 -15.45 -0.44
C VAL A 65 0.50 -16.94 -0.18
N TRP A 66 1.75 -17.40 -0.37
CA TRP A 66 2.10 -18.82 -0.14
C TRP A 66 1.96 -19.24 1.31
N LYS A 67 2.28 -18.37 2.25
CA LYS A 67 2.08 -18.62 3.69
C LYS A 67 0.60 -18.87 4.01
N VAL A 68 -0.32 -18.08 3.44
CA VAL A 68 -1.76 -18.25 3.62
C VAL A 68 -2.22 -19.57 2.99
N ILE A 69 -1.80 -19.88 1.76
CA ILE A 69 -2.12 -21.12 1.07
C ILE A 69 -1.61 -22.33 1.86
N ALA A 70 -0.35 -22.29 2.31
CA ALA A 70 0.24 -23.38 3.08
C ALA A 70 -0.51 -23.64 4.39
N MET A 71 -0.92 -22.55 5.09
CA MET A 71 -1.70 -22.67 6.32
C MET A 71 -3.09 -23.27 6.05
N ALA A 72 -3.78 -22.84 5.00
CA ALA A 72 -5.09 -23.39 4.63
C ALA A 72 -4.99 -24.89 4.27
N VAL A 73 -3.99 -25.28 3.48
CA VAL A 73 -3.78 -26.68 3.11
C VAL A 73 -3.38 -27.54 4.31
N ALA A 74 -2.58 -27.00 5.24
CA ALA A 74 -2.24 -27.70 6.47
C ALA A 74 -3.50 -28.01 7.31
N VAL A 75 -4.41 -27.06 7.43
CA VAL A 75 -5.69 -27.27 8.13
C VAL A 75 -6.50 -28.38 7.44
N VAL A 76 -6.65 -28.34 6.12
CA VAL A 76 -7.37 -29.38 5.35
C VAL A 76 -6.69 -30.74 5.53
N ALA A 77 -5.37 -30.82 5.46
CA ALA A 77 -4.62 -32.06 5.64
C ALA A 77 -4.84 -32.66 7.04
N ILE A 78 -4.85 -31.82 8.10
CA ILE A 78 -5.13 -32.25 9.47
C ILE A 78 -6.56 -32.80 9.58
N VAL A 79 -7.55 -32.09 9.03
CA VAL A 79 -8.96 -32.54 9.05
C VAL A 79 -9.10 -33.89 8.34
N MET A 80 -8.54 -34.04 7.14
CA MET A 80 -8.59 -35.31 6.39
C MET A 80 -7.88 -36.45 7.13
N MET A 81 -6.76 -36.17 7.77
CA MET A 81 -6.04 -37.15 8.58
C MET A 81 -6.88 -37.63 9.78
N VAL A 82 -7.48 -36.69 10.51
CA VAL A 82 -8.36 -37.00 11.66
C VAL A 82 -9.59 -37.82 11.21
N MET A 83 -10.25 -37.40 10.13
CA MET A 83 -11.39 -38.15 9.58
C MET A 83 -11.00 -39.55 9.10
N GLY A 84 -9.85 -39.71 8.51
CA GLY A 84 -9.31 -41.03 8.10
C GLY A 84 -9.06 -41.98 9.28
N LEU A 85 -8.57 -41.42 10.40
CA LEU A 85 -8.32 -42.22 11.63
C LEU A 85 -9.62 -42.58 12.33
N ILE A 86 -10.60 -41.66 12.45
CA ILE A 86 -11.90 -41.93 13.08
C ILE A 86 -12.74 -42.89 12.23
N GLY A 87 -12.65 -42.78 10.90
CA GLY A 87 -13.38 -43.62 9.96
C GLY A 87 -12.86 -45.07 9.86
N GLY A 88 -11.87 -45.45 10.65
CA GLY A 88 -11.33 -46.80 10.66
C GLY A 88 -10.47 -47.15 9.44
N ASN A 89 -10.16 -46.19 8.58
CA ASN A 89 -9.37 -46.40 7.33
C ASN A 89 -7.87 -46.65 7.57
N GLY A 90 -7.42 -46.53 8.82
CA GLY A 90 -6.06 -46.78 9.23
C GLY A 90 -5.04 -45.66 8.85
N ILE A 91 -3.84 -45.82 9.39
CA ILE A 91 -2.75 -44.85 9.22
C ILE A 91 -2.33 -44.69 7.74
N ALA A 92 -2.40 -45.76 6.95
CA ALA A 92 -2.01 -45.76 5.55
C ALA A 92 -2.90 -44.85 4.70
N ALA A 93 -4.21 -44.85 4.93
CA ALA A 93 -5.15 -43.94 4.25
C ALA A 93 -4.95 -42.48 4.67
N ALA A 94 -4.69 -42.21 5.96
CA ALA A 94 -4.36 -40.88 6.47
C ALA A 94 -3.08 -40.33 5.80
N LEU A 95 -2.03 -41.18 5.68
CA LEU A 95 -0.79 -40.79 5.01
C LEU A 95 -0.96 -40.53 3.50
N SER A 96 -1.84 -41.31 2.85
CA SER A 96 -2.19 -41.08 1.44
C SER A 96 -2.85 -39.73 1.20
N SER A 97 -3.74 -39.32 2.09
CA SER A 97 -4.39 -38.00 2.04
C SER A 97 -3.36 -36.85 2.16
N VAL A 98 -2.39 -36.95 3.07
CA VAL A 98 -1.31 -35.97 3.22
C VAL A 98 -0.43 -35.91 1.98
N LYS A 99 -0.07 -37.06 1.39
CA LYS A 99 0.71 -37.11 0.12
C LYS A 99 -0.05 -36.41 -1.02
N MET A 100 -1.35 -36.63 -1.12
CA MET A 100 -2.18 -35.99 -2.14
C MET A 100 -2.21 -34.45 -1.95
N CYS A 101 -2.40 -33.97 -0.71
CA CYS A 101 -2.31 -32.53 -0.40
C CYS A 101 -0.94 -31.96 -0.77
N ALA A 102 0.13 -32.64 -0.45
CA ALA A 102 1.49 -32.22 -0.80
C ALA A 102 1.72 -32.15 -2.32
N LEU A 103 1.18 -33.10 -3.08
CA LEU A 103 1.23 -33.09 -4.55
C LEU A 103 0.51 -31.87 -5.12
N VAL A 104 -0.71 -31.59 -4.65
CA VAL A 104 -1.52 -30.44 -5.09
C VAL A 104 -0.77 -29.12 -4.78
N VAL A 105 -0.21 -28.98 -3.58
CA VAL A 105 0.61 -27.80 -3.22
C VAL A 105 1.82 -27.67 -4.14
N GLY A 106 2.51 -28.75 -4.44
CA GLY A 106 3.63 -28.75 -5.37
C GLY A 106 3.26 -28.27 -6.77
N ILE A 107 2.14 -28.75 -7.31
CA ILE A 107 1.62 -28.31 -8.62
C ILE A 107 1.26 -26.81 -8.58
N LEU A 108 0.54 -26.38 -7.55
CA LEU A 108 0.17 -24.95 -7.40
C LEU A 108 1.42 -24.07 -7.27
N PHE A 109 2.46 -24.55 -6.57
CA PHE A 109 3.73 -23.82 -6.46
C PHE A 109 4.39 -23.64 -7.82
N VAL A 110 4.53 -24.71 -8.59
CA VAL A 110 5.12 -24.66 -9.92
C VAL A 110 4.34 -23.71 -10.85
N LEU A 111 3.01 -23.71 -10.78
CA LEU A 111 2.15 -22.83 -11.59
C LEU A 111 2.17 -21.38 -11.12
N SER A 112 2.41 -21.12 -9.84
CA SER A 112 2.40 -19.76 -9.29
C SER A 112 3.56 -18.91 -9.77
N VAL A 113 4.73 -19.51 -10.02
CA VAL A 113 5.93 -18.77 -10.45
C VAL A 113 5.73 -18.13 -11.84
N PRO A 114 5.34 -18.85 -12.90
CA PRO A 114 5.07 -18.22 -14.20
C PRO A 114 3.87 -17.25 -14.12
N SER A 115 2.82 -17.58 -13.35
CA SER A 115 1.69 -16.68 -13.14
C SER A 115 2.11 -15.35 -12.51
N TYR A 116 2.97 -15.39 -11.49
CA TYR A 116 3.52 -14.18 -10.88
C TYR A 116 4.33 -13.35 -11.88
N TYR A 117 5.13 -14.01 -12.72
CA TYR A 117 5.90 -13.33 -13.77
C TYR A 117 4.99 -12.65 -14.80
N ILE A 118 3.92 -13.34 -15.26
CA ILE A 118 2.94 -12.79 -16.20
C ILE A 118 2.24 -11.57 -15.61
N VAL A 119 1.76 -11.67 -14.35
CA VAL A 119 1.11 -10.55 -13.65
C VAL A 119 2.07 -9.37 -13.48
N THR A 120 3.33 -9.67 -13.14
CA THR A 120 4.36 -8.63 -13.01
C THR A 120 4.61 -7.91 -14.34
N ARG A 121 4.70 -8.66 -15.44
CA ARG A 121 4.84 -8.06 -16.80
C ARG A 121 3.62 -7.22 -17.17
N ALA A 122 2.41 -7.70 -16.89
CA ALA A 122 1.16 -6.99 -17.17
C ALA A 122 1.06 -5.65 -16.39
N ASN A 123 1.70 -5.56 -15.22
CA ASN A 123 1.78 -4.34 -14.40
C ASN A 123 3.10 -3.58 -14.60
N ASN A 124 3.77 -3.70 -15.75
CA ASN A 124 5.06 -3.04 -16.04
C ASN A 124 6.15 -3.28 -14.97
N GLY A 125 6.09 -4.41 -14.28
CA GLY A 125 7.05 -4.76 -13.22
C GLY A 125 6.88 -4.00 -11.90
N LYS A 126 5.84 -3.18 -11.75
CA LYS A 126 5.64 -2.27 -10.64
C LYS A 126 4.27 -2.42 -10.01
N TYR A 127 4.20 -2.20 -8.72
CA TYR A 127 2.97 -2.13 -7.95
C TYR A 127 2.86 -0.71 -7.37
N THR A 128 1.94 0.06 -7.92
CA THR A 128 1.75 1.47 -7.55
C THR A 128 0.66 1.59 -6.51
N VAL A 129 0.95 2.29 -5.43
CA VAL A 129 0.07 2.48 -4.28
C VAL A 129 -0.05 3.96 -3.97
N LEU A 130 -1.29 4.40 -3.76
CA LEU A 130 -1.61 5.67 -3.11
C LEU A 130 -1.78 5.42 -1.61
N PHE A 131 -1.07 6.20 -0.81
CA PHE A 131 -1.28 6.30 0.62
C PHE A 131 -1.93 7.64 0.94
N GLU A 132 -2.93 7.62 1.81
CA GLU A 132 -3.60 8.80 2.36
C GLU A 132 -3.61 8.67 3.88
N MET A 133 -3.07 9.66 4.58
CA MET A 133 -2.90 9.65 6.03
C MET A 133 -3.48 10.92 6.64
N ASN A 134 -4.29 10.74 7.67
CA ASN A 134 -4.86 11.81 8.48
C ASN A 134 -4.82 11.44 9.97
N ASP A 135 -5.42 12.24 10.84
CA ASP A 135 -5.42 12.02 12.29
C ASP A 135 -6.16 10.73 12.71
N GLU A 136 -7.05 10.19 11.87
CA GLU A 136 -7.85 9.00 12.17
C GLU A 136 -7.15 7.70 11.79
N GLY A 137 -6.33 7.74 10.72
CA GLY A 137 -5.71 6.54 10.19
C GLY A 137 -4.96 6.73 8.89
N ILE A 138 -4.64 5.61 8.28
CA ILE A 138 -3.96 5.54 7.00
C ILE A 138 -4.68 4.59 6.04
N ASP A 139 -4.95 5.07 4.85
CA ASP A 139 -5.51 4.34 3.74
C ASP A 139 -4.42 3.94 2.74
N HIS A 140 -4.56 2.73 2.24
CA HIS A 140 -3.67 2.12 1.27
C HIS A 140 -4.52 1.69 0.07
N THR A 141 -4.41 2.37 -1.04
CA THR A 141 -5.20 2.09 -2.25
C THR A 141 -4.28 1.70 -3.40
N GLN A 142 -4.52 0.51 -3.98
CA GLN A 142 -3.81 0.08 -5.17
C GLN A 142 -4.25 0.88 -6.39
N ILE A 143 -3.30 1.40 -7.15
CA ILE A 143 -3.55 2.10 -8.41
C ILE A 143 -3.06 1.24 -9.58
N LYS A 144 -3.94 1.00 -10.56
CA LYS A 144 -3.62 0.24 -11.78
C LYS A 144 -3.10 1.13 -12.93
N THR A 145 -2.83 2.38 -12.64
CA THR A 145 -2.41 3.39 -13.62
C THR A 145 -0.90 3.64 -13.50
N ASP A 146 -0.25 4.04 -14.60
CA ASP A 146 1.15 4.43 -14.59
C ASP A 146 1.41 5.57 -13.60
N LYS A 147 2.57 5.56 -12.94
CA LYS A 147 2.93 6.51 -11.88
C LYS A 147 2.81 7.97 -12.32
N ALA A 148 3.25 8.31 -13.53
CA ALA A 148 3.18 9.67 -14.05
C ALA A 148 1.73 10.18 -14.05
N LYS A 149 0.81 9.36 -14.59
CA LYS A 149 -0.62 9.68 -14.63
C LYS A 149 -1.26 9.68 -13.23
N ALA A 150 -0.80 8.79 -12.34
CA ALA A 150 -1.25 8.75 -10.96
C ALA A 150 -0.80 10.01 -10.19
N LEU A 151 0.42 10.49 -10.41
CA LEU A 151 0.93 11.73 -9.82
C LEU A 151 0.19 12.97 -10.35
N GLU A 152 -0.12 13.00 -11.65
CA GLU A 152 -0.96 14.06 -12.24
C GLU A 152 -2.34 14.10 -11.59
N LEU A 153 -2.99 12.95 -11.43
CA LEU A 153 -4.28 12.83 -10.75
C LEU A 153 -4.20 13.23 -9.28
N LEU A 154 -3.13 12.84 -8.58
CA LEU A 154 -2.90 13.23 -7.20
C LEU A 154 -2.69 14.74 -7.07
N ALA A 155 -1.89 15.35 -7.95
CA ALA A 155 -1.68 16.78 -7.98
C ALA A 155 -3.00 17.55 -8.21
N LEU A 156 -3.86 17.07 -9.10
CA LEU A 156 -5.19 17.62 -9.33
C LEU A 156 -6.12 17.44 -8.11
N TYR A 157 -6.00 16.32 -7.41
CA TYR A 157 -6.78 16.02 -6.20
C TYR A 157 -6.37 16.93 -5.03
N VAL A 158 -5.07 17.00 -4.73
CA VAL A 158 -4.51 17.83 -3.63
C VAL A 158 -4.62 19.32 -3.94
N GLY A 159 -4.40 19.71 -5.21
CA GLY A 159 -4.44 21.10 -5.67
C GLY A 159 -5.82 21.75 -5.73
N GLY A 160 -6.90 20.99 -5.59
CA GLY A 160 -8.28 21.51 -5.44
C GLY A 160 -8.80 22.39 -6.58
N ILE A 161 -8.25 22.29 -7.79
CA ILE A 161 -8.40 23.24 -8.90
C ILE A 161 -9.84 23.44 -9.39
N THR A 162 -10.72 22.46 -9.21
CA THR A 162 -12.20 22.60 -9.37
C THR A 162 -12.89 21.37 -8.77
N LYS A 163 -14.07 21.57 -8.13
CA LYS A 163 -14.88 20.47 -7.56
C LYS A 163 -15.13 19.33 -8.56
N SER A 164 -15.28 19.63 -9.84
CA SER A 164 -15.52 18.64 -10.89
C SER A 164 -14.27 17.82 -11.23
N ARG A 165 -13.09 18.45 -11.29
CA ARG A 165 -11.82 17.75 -11.61
C ARG A 165 -11.29 16.96 -10.41
N THR A 166 -11.46 17.47 -9.18
CA THR A 166 -11.11 16.71 -7.97
C THR A 166 -12.00 15.48 -7.80
N ALA A 167 -13.31 15.58 -8.07
CA ALA A 167 -14.22 14.43 -8.03
C ALA A 167 -13.83 13.38 -9.09
N ALA A 168 -13.48 13.81 -10.31
CA ALA A 168 -13.03 12.88 -11.36
C ALA A 168 -11.67 12.24 -11.02
N ALA A 169 -10.73 13.01 -10.45
CA ALA A 169 -9.43 12.51 -10.02
C ALA A 169 -9.58 11.52 -8.86
N SER A 170 -10.38 11.82 -7.85
CA SER A 170 -10.65 10.92 -6.73
C SER A 170 -11.37 9.65 -7.21
N ALA A 171 -12.34 9.75 -8.12
CA ALA A 171 -13.01 8.60 -8.70
C ALA A 171 -12.05 7.71 -9.51
N ALA A 172 -11.15 8.30 -10.30
CA ALA A 172 -10.15 7.57 -11.06
C ALA A 172 -9.11 6.89 -10.16
N LEU A 173 -8.71 7.52 -9.07
CA LEU A 173 -7.82 6.92 -8.05
C LEU A 173 -8.53 5.80 -7.29
N SER A 174 -9.79 5.99 -6.91
CA SER A 174 -10.58 5.01 -6.14
C SER A 174 -11.08 3.82 -6.96
N ALA A 175 -11.35 4.00 -8.26
CA ALA A 175 -11.87 2.95 -9.16
C ALA A 175 -10.86 1.83 -9.47
N SER A 176 -9.61 1.97 -9.07
CA SER A 176 -8.52 1.14 -9.57
C SER A 176 -8.19 -0.11 -8.76
N GLY A 177 -8.68 -0.30 -7.54
CA GLY A 177 -8.31 -1.49 -6.75
C GLY A 177 -8.90 -1.56 -5.35
N GLY A 178 -8.52 -2.60 -4.62
CA GLY A 178 -8.85 -2.75 -3.22
C GLY A 178 -8.19 -1.68 -2.35
N SER A 179 -8.93 -1.13 -1.42
CA SER A 179 -8.40 -0.25 -0.38
C SER A 179 -8.28 -0.98 0.94
N LEU A 180 -7.23 -0.68 1.71
CA LEU A 180 -7.01 -1.18 3.06
C LEU A 180 -6.90 0.02 4.01
N HIS A 181 -7.86 0.14 4.92
CA HIS A 181 -7.86 1.18 5.95
C HIS A 181 -7.29 0.65 7.26
N SER A 182 -6.41 1.42 7.89
CA SER A 182 -5.87 1.14 9.22
C SER A 182 -6.13 2.32 10.14
N SER A 183 -7.15 2.20 11.00
CA SER A 183 -7.43 3.20 12.03
C SER A 183 -6.36 3.17 13.11
N PHE A 184 -5.76 4.31 13.45
CA PHE A 184 -4.70 4.44 14.46
C PHE A 184 -5.13 4.00 15.85
N SER A 185 -6.40 4.17 16.21
CA SER A 185 -6.97 3.70 17.48
C SER A 185 -6.95 2.18 17.65
N LYS A 186 -6.89 1.41 16.54
CA LYS A 186 -6.88 -0.06 16.53
C LYS A 186 -5.49 -0.65 16.32
N VAL A 187 -4.47 0.18 16.14
CA VAL A 187 -3.09 -0.27 15.95
C VAL A 187 -2.52 -0.77 17.27
N LYS A 188 -1.85 -1.92 17.24
CA LYS A 188 -1.23 -2.56 18.41
C LYS A 188 0.29 -2.59 18.34
N HIS A 189 0.84 -2.57 17.13
CA HIS A 189 2.27 -2.60 16.89
C HIS A 189 2.63 -1.71 15.71
N VAL A 190 3.60 -0.82 15.91
CA VAL A 190 4.26 -0.05 14.85
C VAL A 190 5.72 -0.45 14.80
N ARG A 191 6.19 -0.85 13.62
CA ARG A 191 7.58 -1.26 13.42
C ARG A 191 8.17 -0.60 12.18
N ALA A 192 9.26 0.14 12.37
CA ALA A 192 10.03 0.71 11.28
C ALA A 192 11.04 -0.30 10.71
N ILE A 193 11.17 -0.33 9.39
CA ILE A 193 12.21 -1.06 8.65
C ILE A 193 12.83 -0.12 7.61
N PRO A 194 13.69 0.84 8.03
CA PRO A 194 14.19 1.91 7.17
C PRO A 194 14.93 1.40 5.93
N LYS A 195 15.68 0.29 6.04
CA LYS A 195 16.37 -0.34 4.90
C LYS A 195 15.45 -0.75 3.76
N ARG A 196 14.15 -0.89 4.01
CA ARG A 196 13.12 -1.27 3.03
C ARG A 196 12.12 -0.16 2.75
N ASN A 197 12.33 1.03 3.31
CA ASN A 197 11.38 2.14 3.26
C ASN A 197 9.96 1.71 3.72
N LEU A 198 9.88 0.87 4.74
CA LEU A 198 8.67 0.20 5.18
C LEU A 198 8.37 0.49 6.65
N ILE A 199 7.14 0.90 6.94
CA ILE A 199 6.57 1.00 8.28
C ILE A 199 5.42 -0.01 8.36
N LYS A 200 5.50 -0.96 9.29
CA LYS A 200 4.43 -1.92 9.56
C LYS A 200 3.48 -1.34 10.60
N VAL A 201 2.21 -1.25 10.22
CA VAL A 201 1.13 -0.73 11.07
C VAL A 201 0.14 -1.88 11.30
N ASN A 202 0.31 -2.59 12.41
CA ASN A 202 -0.40 -3.84 12.65
C ASN A 202 -1.43 -3.67 13.76
N GLY A 203 -2.69 -3.89 13.45
CA GLY A 203 -3.79 -4.08 14.39
C GLY A 203 -3.93 -5.55 14.80
N ARG A 204 -5.07 -5.89 15.43
CA ARG A 204 -5.35 -7.28 15.83
C ARG A 204 -5.56 -8.20 14.63
N PHE A 205 -6.22 -7.70 13.58
CA PHE A 205 -6.59 -8.46 12.38
C PHE A 205 -6.02 -7.85 11.10
N ILE A 206 -5.82 -6.54 11.06
CA ILE A 206 -5.35 -5.80 9.91
C ILE A 206 -3.84 -5.59 10.04
N HIS A 207 -3.10 -6.00 9.02
CA HIS A 207 -1.66 -5.81 8.90
C HIS A 207 -1.41 -4.93 7.69
N ASN A 208 -1.13 -3.66 7.91
CA ASN A 208 -0.83 -2.71 6.85
C ASN A 208 0.68 -2.48 6.72
N GLN A 209 1.12 -2.33 5.49
CA GLN A 209 2.50 -2.04 5.13
C GLN A 209 2.54 -0.68 4.43
N VAL A 210 3.06 0.30 5.13
CA VAL A 210 3.19 1.67 4.64
C VAL A 210 4.59 1.86 4.07
N TYR A 211 4.65 2.16 2.79
CA TYR A 211 5.90 2.44 2.09
C TYR A 211 6.00 3.93 1.82
N VAL A 212 7.16 4.51 2.11
CA VAL A 212 7.40 5.95 1.94
C VAL A 212 8.83 6.22 1.48
N GLY A 213 9.05 7.30 0.74
CA GLY A 213 10.38 7.70 0.30
C GLY A 213 11.33 7.95 1.49
N LYS A 214 12.63 7.81 1.27
CA LYS A 214 13.64 7.96 2.33
C LYS A 214 13.58 9.34 2.99
N GLU A 215 13.28 10.38 2.21
CA GLU A 215 13.28 11.76 2.67
C GLU A 215 12.16 12.06 3.65
N ASP A 216 10.99 11.42 3.45
CA ASP A 216 9.80 11.63 4.28
C ASP A 216 9.58 10.47 5.29
N PHE A 217 10.51 9.50 5.35
CA PHE A 217 10.35 8.30 6.18
C PHE A 217 10.19 8.62 7.66
N ASP A 218 11.08 9.46 8.19
CA ASP A 218 11.09 9.80 9.62
C ASP A 218 9.86 10.63 9.98
N PHE A 219 9.42 11.54 9.10
CA PHE A 219 8.20 12.31 9.27
C PHE A 219 6.96 11.41 9.37
N VAL A 220 6.77 10.51 8.39
CA VAL A 220 5.60 9.62 8.37
C VAL A 220 5.64 8.63 9.55
N TYR A 221 6.82 8.12 9.90
CA TYR A 221 6.97 7.24 11.05
C TYR A 221 6.59 7.94 12.35
N GLN A 222 7.12 9.14 12.59
CA GLN A 222 6.81 9.92 13.79
C GLN A 222 5.32 10.25 13.86
N TYR A 223 4.73 10.69 12.76
CA TYR A 223 3.30 10.98 12.68
C TYR A 223 2.44 9.77 13.10
N ILE A 224 2.75 8.57 12.57
CA ILE A 224 2.05 7.33 12.94
C ILE A 224 2.23 7.01 14.42
N VAL A 225 3.44 7.15 14.97
CA VAL A 225 3.74 6.88 16.38
C VAL A 225 2.94 7.82 17.29
N ASP A 226 2.89 9.10 16.98
CA ASP A 226 2.20 10.12 17.77
C ASP A 226 0.68 9.88 17.80
N HIS A 227 0.10 9.35 16.71
CA HIS A 227 -1.32 9.04 16.62
C HIS A 227 -1.68 7.61 17.09
N CYS A 228 -0.70 6.80 17.47
CA CYS A 228 -0.89 5.44 17.98
C CYS A 228 -0.40 5.27 19.44
N PRO A 229 -0.92 6.02 20.45
CA PRO A 229 -0.36 6.03 21.80
C PRO A 229 -0.46 4.69 22.54
N GLY A 230 -1.34 3.79 22.08
CA GLY A 230 -1.50 2.43 22.65
C GLY A 230 -0.70 1.34 21.93
N ALA A 231 0.10 1.69 20.94
CA ALA A 231 0.87 0.72 20.16
C ALA A 231 2.24 0.45 20.78
N ARG A 232 2.72 -0.79 20.63
CA ARG A 232 4.12 -1.13 20.92
C ARG A 232 4.97 -0.69 19.73
N ILE A 233 6.01 0.09 20.03
CA ILE A 233 6.96 0.60 19.05
C ILE A 233 8.18 -0.33 19.02
N GLY A 234 8.63 -0.76 17.80
CA GLY A 234 9.75 -1.68 17.63
C GLY A 234 10.52 -1.55 16.32
#